data_e57525774263cf3a8ad3a049162d8edd
#
_entry.id   e57525774263cf3a8ad3a049162d8edd
#
_cell.length_a   1.000
_cell.length_b   1.000
_cell.length_c   1.000
_cell.angle_alpha   90.00
_cell.angle_beta   90.00
_cell.angle_gamma   90.00
#
_symmetry.space_group_name_H-M   'P 1'
#
loop_
_entity.id
_entity.type
_entity.pdbx_description
1 polymer ?
#
loop_
_entity_poly.entity_id
_entity_poly.type
_entity_poly.pdbx_seq_one_letter_code
_entity_poly.pdbx_strand_id
1 'polypeptide(L)'
;HHEHRRQRQMCIRDSFSSLTYLQKIKSDSKEVDIRVLLDDDFILVTGIADSSYLVNFLKNKALKFKHLKYSDHYNFNKSSIDKITGLSLNKIILTTEKDFGRLRPKINNRDMYYIEVGLKFPMEINEYNFDKNIEDYIFKD
;
A
#
# COMPACT_ATOMS: atom_id res chain seq x y z
N HIS A 1 -22.08 -16.03 -5.59
CA HIS A 1 -22.50 -15.82 -5.64
C HIS A 1 -22.62 -15.62 -5.32
N HIS A 2 -22.10 -15.98 -5.53
CA HIS A 2 -22.45 -15.82 -5.66
C HIS A 2 -22.30 -15.81 -5.33
N GLU A 3 -21.65 -16.41 -5.73
CA GLU A 3 -21.77 -16.52 -5.89
C GLU A 3 -21.61 -16.36 -5.68
N HIS A 4 -21.30 -16.41 -5.93
CA HIS A 4 -21.52 -16.18 -6.20
C HIS A 4 -21.21 -16.08 -6.01
N ARG A 5 -20.55 -16.34 -6.12
CA ARG A 5 -20.57 -16.24 -6.43
C ARG A 5 -20.25 -16.13 -6.19
N ARG A 6 -19.81 -16.30 -6.41
CA ARG A 6 -19.79 -16.20 -6.65
C ARG A 6 -19.41 -16.17 -6.41
N GLN A 7 -18.84 -16.33 -6.62
CA GLN A 7 -18.75 -16.36 -6.84
C GLN A 7 -18.38 -16.41 -6.82
N ARG A 8 -18.04 -16.72 -7.06
CA ARG A 8 -17.90 -16.83 -7.46
C ARG A 8 -17.36 -16.89 -7.53
N GLN A 9 -16.88 -17.00 -7.88
CA GLN A 9 -16.57 -17.12 -8.30
C GLN A 9 -16.00 -17.15 -8.39
N MET A 10 -15.78 -17.34 -8.65
CA MET A 10 -15.39 -17.49 -8.99
C MET A 10 -14.90 -17.83 -8.83
N CYS A 11 -14.74 -18.24 -9.14
CA CYS A 11 -14.25 -18.69 -9.11
C CYS A 11 -13.72 -19.17 -9.07
N ILE A 12 -13.42 -19.49 -9.24
CA ILE A 12 -12.82 -19.82 -9.24
C ILE A 12 -12.55 -19.68 -8.91
N ARG A 13 -12.48 -19.43 -9.00
CA ARG A 13 -12.08 -19.00 -8.80
C ARG A 13 -11.73 -18.36 -8.46
N ASP A 14 -11.69 -17.54 -9.32
CA ASP A 14 -11.11 -16.89 -9.01
C ASP A 14 -10.55 -16.93 -8.00
N SER A 15 -10.39 -17.38 -8.02
CA SER A 15 -9.87 -17.89 -6.83
C SER A 15 -8.40 -18.11 -6.83
N PHE A 16 -7.73 -18.14 -7.87
CA PHE A 16 -6.30 -18.38 -7.90
C PHE A 16 -5.48 -17.13 -7.69
N SER A 17 -6.08 -15.98 -7.66
CA SER A 17 -5.33 -14.76 -7.42
C SER A 17 -6.14 -13.86 -6.51
N SER A 18 -5.45 -12.95 -5.86
CA SER A 18 -6.10 -11.97 -5.01
C SER A 18 -5.29 -10.69 -5.07
N LEU A 19 -5.92 -9.59 -4.66
CA LEU A 19 -5.23 -8.32 -4.58
C LEU A 19 -4.51 -8.22 -3.25
N THR A 20 -3.34 -7.65 -3.27
CA THR A 20 -2.59 -7.38 -2.05
C THR A 20 -1.71 -6.17 -2.32
N TYR A 21 -1.06 -5.68 -1.29
CA TYR A 21 -0.12 -4.58 -1.46
C TYR A 21 1.24 -5.14 -1.79
N LEU A 22 1.99 -4.39 -2.58
CA LEU A 22 3.31 -4.84 -2.98
C LEU A 22 4.30 -4.62 -1.84
N GLN A 23 5.41 -5.35 -1.90
CA GLN A 23 6.41 -5.30 -0.85
C GLN A 23 7.38 -4.13 -1.01
N LYS A 24 7.17 -3.28 -1.99
CA LYS A 24 8.02 -2.13 -2.23
C LYS A 24 7.20 -0.86 -2.22
N ILE A 25 7.83 0.22 -1.79
CA ILE A 25 7.21 1.53 -1.78
C ILE A 25 8.01 2.45 -2.68
N LYS A 26 7.34 3.42 -3.25
CA LYS A 26 7.91 4.26 -4.29
C LYS A 26 7.78 5.74 -3.94
N SER A 27 8.74 6.52 -4.39
CA SER A 27 8.65 7.96 -4.33
C SER A 27 8.90 8.50 -5.74
N ASP A 28 9.14 9.82 -5.87
CA ASP A 28 9.33 10.43 -7.18
C ASP A 28 10.46 9.79 -7.96
N SER A 29 11.52 9.40 -7.28
CA SER A 29 12.73 9.00 -7.97
C SER A 29 13.29 7.67 -7.52
N LYS A 30 12.68 7.00 -6.56
CA LYS A 30 13.25 5.74 -6.09
C LYS A 30 12.19 4.77 -5.60
N GLU A 31 12.60 3.54 -5.52
CA GLU A 31 11.78 2.46 -5.07
C GLU A 31 12.60 1.69 -4.04
N VAL A 32 12.02 1.44 -2.88
CA VAL A 32 12.73 0.74 -1.81
C VAL A 32 11.84 -0.34 -1.24
N ASP A 33 12.48 -1.28 -0.55
CA ASP A 33 11.75 -2.36 0.11
C ASP A 33 10.97 -1.78 1.27
N ILE A 34 9.75 -2.27 1.49
CA ILE A 34 8.90 -1.78 2.55
C ILE A 34 9.55 -1.96 3.94
N ARG A 35 10.53 -2.85 4.05
CA ARG A 35 11.20 -3.09 5.32
C ARG A 35 11.97 -1.88 5.84
N VAL A 36 12.22 -0.87 5.00
CA VAL A 36 12.83 0.36 5.51
C VAL A 36 11.95 1.01 6.57
N LEU A 37 10.65 0.70 6.57
CA LEU A 37 9.73 1.27 7.55
C LEU A 37 9.85 0.61 8.92
N LEU A 38 10.64 -0.46 9.04
CA LEU A 38 10.87 -1.08 10.33
C LEU A 38 11.81 -0.27 11.21
N ASP A 39 12.59 0.62 10.60
CA ASP A 39 13.62 1.33 11.34
C ASP A 39 13.07 2.37 12.30
N ASP A 40 11.90 2.90 12.02
CA ASP A 40 11.34 3.96 12.85
C ASP A 40 9.85 4.05 12.57
N ASP A 41 9.13 4.75 13.45
CA ASP A 41 7.73 5.02 13.22
C ASP A 41 7.58 5.89 11.98
N PHE A 42 6.45 5.74 11.32
CA PHE A 42 6.15 6.59 10.18
C PHE A 42 4.71 7.08 10.27
N ILE A 43 4.34 7.97 9.38
CA ILE A 43 2.99 8.51 9.33
C ILE A 43 2.29 7.92 8.11
N LEU A 44 1.15 7.29 8.33
CA LEU A 44 0.32 6.77 7.24
C LEU A 44 -0.81 7.75 6.99
N VAL A 45 -0.94 8.22 5.76
CA VAL A 45 -2.00 9.15 5.38
C VAL A 45 -2.89 8.46 4.35
N THR A 46 -4.18 8.40 4.61
CA THR A 46 -5.12 7.80 3.66
C THR A 46 -6.33 8.69 3.46
N GLY A 47 -6.78 8.80 2.22
CA GLY A 47 -8.04 9.43 1.86
C GLY A 47 -8.82 8.53 0.93
N ILE A 48 -8.98 7.26 1.33
CA ILE A 48 -9.69 6.26 0.54
C ILE A 48 -10.88 5.76 1.34
N ALA A 49 -11.82 5.12 0.63
CA ALA A 49 -13.08 4.72 1.25
C ALA A 49 -12.89 3.75 2.40
N ASP A 50 -11.99 2.79 2.25
CA ASP A 50 -11.77 1.78 3.28
C ASP A 50 -10.27 1.49 3.36
N SER A 51 -9.65 1.93 4.44
CA SER A 51 -8.23 1.73 4.64
C SER A 51 -7.91 0.54 5.53
N SER A 52 -8.91 -0.21 5.97
CA SER A 52 -8.67 -1.30 6.93
C SER A 52 -7.75 -2.38 6.37
N TYR A 53 -7.88 -2.69 5.09
CA TYR A 53 -7.04 -3.72 4.49
C TYR A 53 -5.58 -3.30 4.50
N LEU A 54 -5.32 -2.04 4.14
CA LEU A 54 -3.96 -1.51 4.16
C LEU A 54 -3.40 -1.49 5.58
N VAL A 55 -4.20 -1.04 6.54
CA VAL A 55 -3.76 -0.97 7.92
C VAL A 55 -3.40 -2.37 8.42
N ASN A 56 -4.24 -3.36 8.13
CA ASN A 56 -3.96 -4.73 8.55
C ASN A 56 -2.71 -5.29 7.87
N PHE A 57 -2.52 -4.98 6.58
CA PHE A 57 -1.34 -5.41 5.86
C PHE A 57 -0.08 -4.88 6.54
N LEU A 58 -0.08 -3.60 6.91
CA LEU A 58 1.09 -2.98 7.54
C LEU A 58 1.32 -3.54 8.95
N LYS A 59 0.24 -3.75 9.69
CA LYS A 59 0.37 -4.29 11.05
C LYS A 59 0.88 -5.71 11.04
N ASN A 60 0.49 -6.49 10.03
CA ASN A 60 0.97 -7.86 9.92
C ASN A 60 2.47 -7.94 9.64
N LYS A 61 3.06 -6.84 9.20
CA LYS A 61 4.50 -6.77 8.99
C LYS A 61 5.23 -6.16 10.18
N ALA A 62 4.52 -5.98 11.30
CA ALA A 62 5.09 -5.43 12.52
C ALA A 62 5.57 -4.00 12.37
N LEU A 63 4.96 -3.26 11.46
CA LEU A 63 5.31 -1.85 11.25
C LEU A 63 4.54 -0.98 12.22
N LYS A 64 5.17 0.09 12.68
CA LYS A 64 4.58 1.01 13.64
C LYS A 64 4.35 2.35 12.99
N PHE A 65 3.15 2.86 13.11
CA PHE A 65 2.79 4.10 12.44
C PHE A 65 1.65 4.81 13.14
N LYS A 66 1.55 6.09 12.88
CA LYS A 66 0.37 6.88 13.25
C LYS A 66 -0.46 7.05 12.00
N HIS A 67 -1.74 6.73 12.08
CA HIS A 67 -2.63 6.79 10.93
C HIS A 67 -3.43 8.07 10.95
N LEU A 68 -3.28 8.88 9.90
CA LEU A 68 -4.09 10.06 9.68
C LEU A 68 -5.11 9.68 8.61
N LYS A 69 -6.32 9.40 9.04
CA LYS A 69 -7.36 8.88 8.16
C LYS A 69 -8.29 10.02 7.75
N TYR A 70 -8.42 10.20 6.44
CA TYR A 70 -9.32 11.19 5.87
C TYR A 70 -10.37 10.48 5.03
N SER A 71 -11.46 11.16 4.72
CA SER A 71 -12.54 10.57 3.94
C SER A 71 -12.09 10.35 2.50
N ASP A 72 -12.83 9.51 1.80
CA ASP A 72 -12.55 9.25 0.40
C ASP A 72 -12.69 10.56 -0.38
N HIS A 73 -11.74 10.79 -1.29
CA HIS A 73 -11.70 12.01 -2.11
C HIS A 73 -11.54 13.28 -1.27
N TYR A 74 -10.96 13.15 -0.07
CA TYR A 74 -10.75 14.31 0.78
C TYR A 74 -9.91 15.36 0.07
N ASN A 75 -10.29 16.61 0.23
CA ASN A 75 -9.53 17.73 -0.33
C ASN A 75 -8.54 18.21 0.71
N PHE A 76 -7.27 17.89 0.52
CA PHE A 76 -6.24 18.23 1.50
C PHE A 76 -6.01 19.75 1.49
N ASN A 77 -6.56 20.42 2.48
CA ASN A 77 -6.46 21.87 2.59
C ASN A 77 -5.26 22.24 3.46
N LYS A 78 -5.06 23.54 3.65
CA LYS A 78 -3.89 24.01 4.39
C LYS A 78 -3.85 23.44 5.80
N SER A 79 -4.98 23.34 6.46
CA SER A 79 -5.01 22.83 7.83
C SER A 79 -4.56 21.37 7.89
N SER A 80 -5.05 20.54 6.98
CA SER A 80 -4.65 19.12 6.97
C SER A 80 -3.18 18.97 6.56
N ILE A 81 -2.72 19.77 5.61
CA ILE A 81 -1.33 19.73 5.19
C ILE A 81 -0.40 20.15 6.32
N ASP A 82 -0.76 21.18 7.05
CA ASP A 82 0.03 21.63 8.20
C ASP A 82 0.11 20.55 9.26
N LYS A 83 -0.98 19.83 9.49
CA LYS A 83 -0.98 18.75 10.46
C LYS A 83 -0.08 17.62 10.02
N ILE A 84 -0.18 17.23 8.75
CA ILE A 84 0.64 16.14 8.21
C ILE A 84 2.12 16.51 8.29
N THR A 85 2.48 17.70 7.87
CA THR A 85 3.88 18.10 7.87
C THR A 85 4.42 18.25 9.29
N GLY A 86 3.59 18.74 10.21
CA GLY A 86 4.01 18.88 11.59
C GLY A 86 4.28 17.56 12.27
N LEU A 87 3.44 16.55 11.99
CA LEU A 87 3.59 15.25 12.61
C LEU A 87 4.69 14.40 11.96
N SER A 88 5.10 14.75 10.75
CA SER A 88 6.05 13.95 10.01
C SER A 88 7.46 14.50 10.03
N LEU A 89 7.77 15.41 10.94
CA LEU A 89 9.14 15.90 11.06
C LEU A 89 10.08 14.74 11.33
N ASN A 90 11.07 14.58 10.45
CA ASN A 90 12.06 13.50 10.56
C ASN A 90 11.46 12.12 10.44
N LYS A 91 10.27 11.99 9.84
CA LYS A 91 9.62 10.71 9.64
C LYS A 91 9.21 10.56 8.19
N ILE A 92 9.07 9.32 7.78
CA ILE A 92 8.58 9.00 6.45
C ILE A 92 7.05 9.13 6.45
N ILE A 93 6.52 9.62 5.35
CA ILE A 93 5.07 9.63 5.10
C ILE A 93 4.80 8.50 4.11
N LEU A 94 3.89 7.60 4.46
CA LEU A 94 3.44 6.57 3.54
C LEU A 94 1.98 6.83 3.21
N THR A 95 1.62 6.70 1.94
CA THR A 95 0.25 6.95 1.53
C THR A 95 -0.12 5.98 0.41
N THR A 96 -1.31 6.07 -0.10
CA THR A 96 -1.74 5.27 -1.24
C THR A 96 -1.28 5.95 -2.52
N GLU A 97 -1.25 5.17 -3.60
CA GLU A 97 -0.85 5.73 -4.90
C GLU A 97 -1.76 6.89 -5.28
N LYS A 98 -3.05 6.74 -5.05
CA LYS A 98 -4.02 7.77 -5.40
C LYS A 98 -3.76 9.05 -4.60
N ASP A 99 -3.54 8.92 -3.31
CA ASP A 99 -3.34 10.09 -2.47
C ASP A 99 -1.97 10.73 -2.68
N PHE A 100 -0.99 9.95 -3.09
CA PHE A 100 0.33 10.48 -3.37
C PHE A 100 0.26 11.57 -4.44
N GLY A 101 -0.50 11.31 -5.51
CA GLY A 101 -0.65 12.31 -6.56
C GLY A 101 -1.28 13.60 -6.09
N ARG A 102 -2.12 13.51 -5.09
CA ARG A 102 -2.82 14.67 -4.52
C ARG A 102 -1.99 15.41 -3.49
N LEU A 103 -1.14 14.68 -2.77
CA LEU A 103 -0.34 15.26 -1.70
C LEU A 103 1.00 15.79 -2.17
N ARG A 104 1.60 15.16 -3.18
CA ARG A 104 2.96 15.49 -3.58
C ARG A 104 3.13 16.97 -3.96
N PRO A 105 2.23 17.57 -4.73
CA PRO A 105 2.37 18.99 -5.04
C PRO A 105 2.33 19.90 -3.82
N LYS A 106 1.73 19.43 -2.73
CA LYS A 106 1.52 20.24 -1.54
C LYS A 106 2.55 19.97 -0.45
N ILE A 107 3.24 18.82 -0.53
CA ILE A 107 4.24 18.42 0.47
C ILE A 107 5.46 17.96 -0.30
N ASN A 108 6.35 18.87 -0.63
CA ASN A 108 7.47 18.50 -1.49
C ASN A 108 8.82 18.47 -0.78
N ASN A 109 8.84 18.69 0.53
CA ASN A 109 10.09 18.67 1.28
C ASN A 109 10.18 17.53 2.27
N ARG A 110 9.41 16.47 2.09
CA ARG A 110 9.37 15.35 3.03
C ARG A 110 9.68 14.06 2.31
N ASP A 111 10.18 13.09 3.05
CA ASP A 111 10.32 11.73 2.54
C ASP A 111 8.93 11.14 2.46
N MET A 112 8.37 11.11 1.28
CA MET A 112 7.02 10.60 1.07
C MET A 112 7.04 9.49 0.04
N TYR A 113 6.39 8.40 0.37
CA TYR A 113 6.32 7.22 -0.47
C TYR A 113 4.88 6.77 -0.61
N TYR A 114 4.60 6.00 -1.63
CA TYR A 114 3.29 5.39 -1.78
C TYR A 114 3.44 3.89 -2.00
N ILE A 115 2.39 3.16 -1.65
CA ILE A 115 2.35 1.73 -1.79
C ILE A 115 1.31 1.38 -2.84
N GLU A 116 1.64 0.41 -3.67
CA GLU A 116 0.77 0.00 -4.78
C GLU A 116 0.10 -1.32 -4.47
N VAL A 117 -1.05 -1.53 -5.09
CA VAL A 117 -1.76 -2.79 -5.04
C VAL A 117 -1.29 -3.65 -6.19
N GLY A 118 -1.12 -4.94 -5.94
CA GLY A 118 -0.73 -5.88 -6.97
C GLY A 118 -1.51 -7.17 -6.82
N LEU A 119 -1.18 -8.13 -7.64
CA LEU A 119 -1.79 -9.44 -7.59
C LEU A 119 -0.88 -10.41 -6.88
N LYS A 120 -1.47 -11.28 -6.10
CA LYS A 120 -0.76 -12.33 -5.41
C LYS A 120 -1.32 -13.66 -5.90
N PHE A 121 -0.44 -14.54 -6.31
CA PHE A 121 -0.85 -15.85 -6.81
C PHE A 121 -0.53 -16.93 -5.79
N PRO A 122 -1.34 -17.99 -5.73
CA PRO A 122 -1.04 -19.09 -4.83
C PRO A 122 0.28 -19.75 -5.19
N MET A 123 0.93 -20.29 -4.19
CA MET A 123 2.22 -20.89 -4.38
C MET A 123 2.20 -22.09 -5.29
N GLU A 124 1.16 -22.85 -5.23
CA GLU A 124 1.15 -24.04 -6.02
C GLU A 124 1.16 -23.76 -7.50
N ILE A 125 0.78 -22.57 -7.90
CA ILE A 125 0.85 -22.22 -9.29
C ILE A 125 2.27 -21.97 -9.71
N ASN A 126 3.07 -21.48 -8.80
CA ASN A 126 4.45 -21.17 -9.10
C ASN A 126 5.36 -22.34 -9.10
N GLU A 127 5.00 -23.34 -8.32
CA GLU A 127 5.87 -24.39 -8.10
C GLU A 127 6.33 -25.07 -9.26
N TYR A 128 5.59 -25.25 -10.25
CA TYR A 128 6.11 -25.96 -11.28
C TYR A 128 6.44 -25.20 -12.46
N ASN A 129 6.47 -24.04 -12.47
CA ASN A 129 6.97 -23.37 -13.48
C ASN A 129 8.12 -22.67 -13.12
N PHE A 130 8.46 -22.73 -12.42
CA PHE A 130 9.40 -22.03 -12.03
C PHE A 130 9.86 -21.87 -11.04
N ASP A 131 9.58 -22.05 -10.88
CA ASP A 131 9.83 -21.85 -10.08
C ASP A 131 10.36 -21.13 -9.59
N LYS A 132 10.40 -20.67 -9.70
CA LYS A 132 10.71 -19.95 -9.21
C LYS A 132 10.87 -18.81 -9.55
N ASN A 133 10.73 -18.50 -10.21
CA ASN A 133 10.77 -17.36 -10.58
C ASN A 133 9.64 -16.65 -10.58
N ILE A 134 8.66 -17.04 -10.55
CA ILE A 134 7.64 -16.40 -10.46
C ILE A 134 7.53 -15.65 -9.40
N GLU A 135 7.76 -16.06 -8.43
CA GLU A 135 7.67 -15.34 -7.38
C GLU A 135 8.46 -14.32 -7.45
N ASP A 136 9.09 -14.28 -8.23
CA ASP A 136 9.74 -13.30 -8.32
C ASP A 136 9.22 -12.47 -9.19
N TYR A 137 8.72 -12.72 -10.13
CA TYR A 137 8.28 -11.84 -10.88
C TYR A 137 7.10 -11.32 -10.59
N ILE A 138 6.34 -11.86 -10.18
CA ILE A 138 5.29 -11.29 -9.90
C ILE A 138 5.46 -10.42 -9.02
N PHE A 139 6.07 -10.58 -8.64
CA PHE A 139 6.29 -9.75 -7.75
C PHE A 139 7.50 -9.51 -7.63
N LYS A 140 7.91 -9.72 -8.33
CA LYS A 140 8.86 -9.45 -8.21
C LYS A 140 9.21 -8.72 -8.08
N ASP A 141 8.90 -9.03 -7.98
CA ASP A 141 8.70 -8.60 -7.83
C ASP A 141 8.86 -8.28 -7.77
#